data_cd9d758ec99675facdac07298b407839
#
_entry.id   cd9d758ec99675facdac07298b407839
#
_cell.length_a   1.000
_cell.length_b   1.000
_cell.length_c   1.000
_cell.angle_alpha   90.00
_cell.angle_beta   90.00
_cell.angle_gamma   90.00
#
_symmetry.space_group_name_H-M   'P 1'
#
loop_
_entity.id
_entity.type
_entity.pdbx_description
1 polymer ?
#
loop_
_entity_poly.entity_id
_entity_poly.type
_entity_poly.pdbx_seq_one_letter_code
_entity_poly.pdbx_strand_id
1 'polypeptide(L)'
;MTMRARGGRWLAAAMAALAVASAAGCAYLDTKQREWIFRAQRDIHSTPASYGLPFEEVWLAVAGDADGARARVHGWWIPGPDATAPTLLYLHGARRNLSDNLFRIQRLHRMGFAVLAIDYRGFGRSDGELPSEAQAYEDAQAAWQQLRRLEPDPRRRFAYGHSLGGAVAIELATRNDDVAGLIVESTFTSMAEMADAMGYGNFPIGLVLTQHFDSLAKVRAVKAPVLFIHGTSDRFVPAEMSERLYAAAPEPKRLLLVESGNHSNVATMAFDKYQAAVRDFLALVRDRPARARASADRGG
;
A
#
# COMPACT_ATOMS: atom_id res chain seq x y z
N MET A 1 34.32 41.86 -33.99
CA MET A 1 34.09 41.09 -32.71
C MET A 1 32.65 40.64 -32.47
N THR A 2 31.76 40.52 -33.45
CA THR A 2 30.31 40.35 -33.26
C THR A 2 29.74 38.98 -33.68
N MET A 3 30.46 38.11 -34.39
CA MET A 3 29.92 36.81 -34.82
C MET A 3 30.03 35.71 -33.76
N ARG A 4 31.07 35.68 -32.90
CA ARG A 4 31.21 34.68 -31.81
C ARG A 4 30.16 34.81 -30.68
N ALA A 5 29.75 36.04 -30.39
CA ALA A 5 28.76 36.30 -29.35
C ALA A 5 27.33 35.84 -29.75
N ARG A 6 26.99 35.87 -31.04
CA ARG A 6 25.68 35.39 -31.54
C ARG A 6 25.57 33.86 -31.51
N GLY A 7 26.64 33.11 -31.88
CA GLY A 7 26.65 31.66 -31.86
C GLY A 7 26.45 31.09 -30.45
N GLY A 8 27.07 31.68 -29.43
CA GLY A 8 26.90 31.24 -28.02
C GLY A 8 25.47 31.40 -27.50
N ARG A 9 24.76 32.45 -27.91
CA ARG A 9 23.36 32.70 -27.52
C ARG A 9 22.39 31.69 -28.15
N TRP A 10 22.61 31.29 -29.41
CA TRP A 10 21.81 30.27 -30.08
C TRP A 10 22.04 28.87 -29.49
N LEU A 11 23.27 28.52 -29.14
CA LEU A 11 23.60 27.27 -28.45
C LEU A 11 22.96 27.21 -27.07
N ALA A 12 23.02 28.29 -26.29
CA ALA A 12 22.37 28.36 -24.99
C ALA A 12 20.83 28.24 -25.10
N ALA A 13 20.22 28.89 -26.08
CA ALA A 13 18.78 28.80 -26.33
C ALA A 13 18.38 27.39 -26.79
N ALA A 14 19.17 26.74 -27.64
CA ALA A 14 18.91 25.34 -28.05
C ALA A 14 19.04 24.36 -26.89
N MET A 15 20.04 24.51 -26.02
CA MET A 15 20.19 23.69 -24.82
C MET A 15 19.03 23.91 -23.82
N ALA A 16 18.61 25.16 -23.64
CA ALA A 16 17.45 25.47 -22.78
C ALA A 16 16.15 24.85 -23.34
N ALA A 17 15.93 24.95 -24.67
CA ALA A 17 14.78 24.34 -25.32
C ALA A 17 14.80 22.79 -25.19
N LEU A 18 15.96 22.17 -25.36
CA LEU A 18 16.13 20.73 -25.18
C LEU A 18 15.85 20.31 -23.70
N ALA A 19 16.36 21.06 -22.74
CA ALA A 19 16.12 20.82 -21.32
C ALA A 19 14.62 20.93 -20.96
N VAL A 20 13.92 21.94 -21.48
CA VAL A 20 12.48 22.12 -21.30
C VAL A 20 11.70 20.97 -21.94
N ALA A 21 12.05 20.59 -23.20
CA ALA A 21 11.40 19.46 -23.87
C ALA A 21 11.63 18.13 -23.13
N SER A 22 12.84 17.90 -22.60
CA SER A 22 13.15 16.72 -21.80
C SER A 22 12.38 16.71 -20.50
N ALA A 23 12.29 17.83 -19.77
CA ALA A 23 11.52 17.94 -18.53
C ALA A 23 10.02 17.72 -18.78
N ALA A 24 9.46 18.30 -19.84
CA ALA A 24 8.07 18.09 -20.24
C ALA A 24 7.80 16.61 -20.60
N GLY A 25 8.74 15.97 -21.31
CA GLY A 25 8.66 14.54 -21.64
C GLY A 25 8.67 13.66 -20.38
N CYS A 26 9.55 13.93 -19.42
CA CYS A 26 9.60 13.22 -18.15
C CYS A 26 8.30 13.40 -17.33
N ALA A 27 7.78 14.62 -17.25
CA ALA A 27 6.53 14.90 -16.54
C ALA A 27 5.33 14.20 -17.21
N TYR A 28 5.28 14.17 -18.52
CA TYR A 28 4.25 13.44 -19.26
C TYR A 28 4.32 11.94 -19.00
N LEU A 29 5.52 11.35 -19.03
CA LEU A 29 5.75 9.94 -18.74
C LEU A 29 5.33 9.57 -17.30
N ASP A 30 5.71 10.40 -16.32
CA ASP A 30 5.29 10.23 -14.93
C ASP A 30 3.77 10.23 -14.81
N THR A 31 3.11 11.22 -15.39
CA THR A 31 1.64 11.31 -15.39
C THR A 31 1.00 10.04 -15.97
N LYS A 32 1.50 9.59 -17.13
CA LYS A 32 0.95 8.38 -17.78
C LYS A 32 1.19 7.10 -16.97
N GLN A 33 2.34 6.96 -16.34
CA GLN A 33 2.60 5.84 -15.43
C GLN A 33 1.63 5.85 -14.24
N ARG A 34 1.44 7.00 -13.60
CA ARG A 34 0.51 7.15 -12.48
C ARG A 34 -0.92 6.84 -12.89
N GLU A 35 -1.42 7.38 -14.01
CA GLU A 35 -2.73 7.06 -14.57
C GLU A 35 -2.91 5.55 -14.79
N TRP A 36 -1.89 4.89 -15.34
CA TRP A 36 -1.95 3.47 -15.69
C TRP A 36 -1.86 2.57 -14.46
N ILE A 37 -1.02 2.91 -13.49
CA ILE A 37 -0.80 2.14 -12.27
C ILE A 37 -2.02 2.26 -11.35
N PHE A 38 -2.42 3.48 -10.99
CA PHE A 38 -3.42 3.69 -9.95
C PHE A 38 -4.85 3.48 -10.44
N ARG A 39 -5.23 4.01 -11.62
CA ARG A 39 -6.59 3.92 -12.18
C ARG A 39 -7.66 4.30 -11.16
N ALA A 40 -7.44 5.38 -10.45
CA ALA A 40 -8.28 5.84 -9.36
C ALA A 40 -9.72 6.09 -9.81
N GLN A 41 -10.68 5.70 -8.98
CA GLN A 41 -12.11 5.96 -9.17
C GLN A 41 -12.65 6.78 -8.02
N ARG A 42 -13.48 7.78 -8.34
CA ARG A 42 -14.03 8.74 -7.38
C ARG A 42 -15.38 8.33 -6.81
N ASP A 43 -16.17 7.62 -7.60
CA ASP A 43 -17.55 7.30 -7.24
C ASP A 43 -17.62 6.33 -6.06
N ILE A 44 -18.20 6.76 -4.94
CA ILE A 44 -18.51 5.94 -3.77
C ILE A 44 -19.94 5.44 -3.90
N HIS A 45 -20.11 4.23 -4.39
CA HIS A 45 -21.43 3.63 -4.65
C HIS A 45 -21.98 2.82 -3.47
N SER A 46 -21.17 2.54 -2.45
CA SER A 46 -21.56 1.77 -1.27
C SER A 46 -20.74 2.19 -0.05
N THR A 47 -21.30 2.01 1.14
CA THR A 47 -20.65 2.34 2.42
C THR A 47 -20.67 1.11 3.35
N PRO A 48 -19.95 1.11 4.47
CA PRO A 48 -19.99 0.02 5.44
C PRO A 48 -21.39 -0.31 5.94
N ALA A 49 -22.32 0.66 6.00
CA ALA A 49 -23.71 0.43 6.37
C ALA A 49 -24.42 -0.58 5.46
N SER A 50 -24.10 -0.59 4.15
CA SER A 50 -24.65 -1.55 3.18
C SER A 50 -24.23 -2.99 3.49
N TYR A 51 -23.21 -3.18 4.32
CA TYR A 51 -22.70 -4.46 4.79
C TYR A 51 -23.05 -4.75 6.26
N GLY A 52 -23.94 -3.92 6.86
CA GLY A 52 -24.35 -4.04 8.24
C GLY A 52 -23.27 -3.69 9.26
N LEU A 53 -22.28 -2.89 8.85
CA LEU A 53 -21.19 -2.46 9.71
C LEU A 53 -21.46 -1.04 10.24
N PRO A 54 -21.39 -0.82 11.58
CA PRO A 54 -21.32 0.53 12.11
C PRO A 54 -20.03 1.21 11.65
N PHE A 55 -20.08 2.48 11.31
CA PHE A 55 -18.88 3.21 10.90
C PHE A 55 -19.00 4.71 11.14
N GLU A 56 -17.84 5.36 11.18
CA GLU A 56 -17.69 6.81 11.20
C GLU A 56 -16.83 7.23 10.01
N GLU A 57 -17.16 8.36 9.38
CA GLU A 57 -16.29 8.96 8.37
C GLU A 57 -15.09 9.63 9.05
N VAL A 58 -13.91 9.38 8.50
CA VAL A 58 -12.66 9.97 8.98
C VAL A 58 -12.05 10.82 7.87
N TRP A 59 -11.58 12.01 8.26
CA TRP A 59 -10.86 12.92 7.38
C TRP A 59 -9.49 13.24 7.97
N LEU A 60 -8.44 12.90 7.23
CA LEU A 60 -7.06 13.04 7.67
C LEU A 60 -6.40 14.17 6.88
N ALA A 61 -5.83 15.14 7.58
CA ALA A 61 -5.05 16.19 6.94
C ALA A 61 -3.68 15.63 6.53
N VAL A 62 -3.31 15.82 5.28
CA VAL A 62 -2.00 15.46 4.70
C VAL A 62 -1.38 16.69 4.04
N ALA A 63 -0.08 16.64 3.73
CA ALA A 63 0.56 17.65 2.91
C ALA A 63 -0.16 17.72 1.55
N GLY A 64 -0.42 18.93 1.08
CA GLY A 64 -0.99 19.12 -0.26
C GLY A 64 0.05 18.95 -1.36
N ASP A 65 -0.40 19.14 -2.59
CA ASP A 65 0.47 19.16 -3.75
C ASP A 65 1.38 20.42 -3.77
N ALA A 66 2.09 20.65 -4.87
CA ALA A 66 3.15 21.66 -5.00
C ALA A 66 2.73 23.12 -4.68
N ASP A 67 1.44 23.41 -4.60
CA ASP A 67 0.88 24.72 -4.23
C ASP A 67 0.84 24.96 -2.70
N GLY A 68 1.21 23.98 -1.89
CA GLY A 68 1.21 24.07 -0.42
C GLY A 68 -0.17 24.01 0.24
N ALA A 69 -1.25 23.79 -0.53
CA ALA A 69 -2.59 23.57 0.01
C ALA A 69 -2.62 22.28 0.83
N ARG A 70 -3.41 22.25 1.92
CA ARG A 70 -3.63 21.01 2.68
C ARG A 70 -4.64 20.15 1.94
N ALA A 71 -4.28 18.90 1.69
CA ALA A 71 -5.20 17.91 1.19
C ALA A 71 -5.80 17.08 2.34
N ARG A 72 -6.93 16.45 2.10
CA ARG A 72 -7.59 15.56 3.06
C ARG A 72 -7.76 14.18 2.45
N VAL A 73 -7.40 13.18 3.21
CA VAL A 73 -7.65 11.77 2.92
C VAL A 73 -8.93 11.34 3.63
N HIS A 74 -9.85 10.80 2.87
CA HIS A 74 -11.11 10.23 3.37
C HIS A 74 -10.91 8.77 3.77
N GLY A 75 -11.64 8.34 4.78
CA GLY A 75 -11.66 6.95 5.22
C GLY A 75 -12.87 6.61 6.07
N TRP A 76 -12.95 5.35 6.48
CA TRP A 76 -13.97 4.83 7.38
C TRP A 76 -13.30 4.22 8.61
N TRP A 77 -13.78 4.61 9.78
CA TRP A 77 -13.52 3.92 11.02
C TRP A 77 -14.66 2.97 11.32
N ILE A 78 -14.37 1.69 11.45
CA ILE A 78 -15.31 0.64 11.78
C ILE A 78 -14.85 0.06 13.13
N PRO A 79 -15.56 0.37 14.25
CA PRO A 79 -15.18 -0.12 15.57
C PRO A 79 -15.25 -1.64 15.64
N GLY A 80 -14.37 -2.24 16.42
CA GLY A 80 -14.35 -3.69 16.65
C GLY A 80 -15.50 -4.17 17.53
N PRO A 81 -15.61 -5.49 17.70
CA PRO A 81 -16.68 -6.09 18.52
C PRO A 81 -16.60 -5.69 20.00
N ASP A 82 -15.41 -5.35 20.49
CA ASP A 82 -15.18 -4.89 21.87
C ASP A 82 -13.91 -4.03 21.96
N ALA A 83 -13.66 -3.47 23.15
CA ALA A 83 -12.52 -2.58 23.41
C ALA A 83 -11.14 -3.28 23.38
N THR A 84 -11.10 -4.61 23.32
CA THR A 84 -9.85 -5.40 23.25
C THR A 84 -9.53 -5.85 21.83
N ALA A 85 -10.39 -5.57 20.87
CA ALA A 85 -10.23 -5.93 19.47
C ALA A 85 -8.92 -5.39 18.90
N PRO A 86 -8.14 -6.19 18.16
CA PRO A 86 -7.00 -5.69 17.43
C PRO A 86 -7.47 -4.69 16.36
N THR A 87 -6.73 -3.61 16.19
CA THR A 87 -7.05 -2.53 15.25
C THR A 87 -6.17 -2.62 14.01
N LEU A 88 -6.78 -2.58 12.84
CA LEU A 88 -6.13 -2.81 11.57
C LEU A 88 -6.29 -1.61 10.65
N LEU A 89 -5.17 -1.08 10.11
CA LEU A 89 -5.19 -0.17 8.98
C LEU A 89 -5.33 -0.97 7.69
N TYR A 90 -6.42 -0.72 6.96
CA TYR A 90 -6.70 -1.34 5.68
C TYR A 90 -6.26 -0.43 4.53
N LEU A 91 -5.35 -0.94 3.68
CA LEU A 91 -4.78 -0.28 2.51
C LEU A 91 -5.20 -1.03 1.24
N HIS A 92 -6.05 -0.40 0.42
CA HIS A 92 -6.60 -1.03 -0.78
C HIS A 92 -5.59 -1.07 -1.95
N GLY A 93 -5.89 -1.88 -2.95
CA GLY A 93 -5.11 -2.01 -4.17
C GLY A 93 -5.32 -0.86 -5.15
N ALA A 94 -4.62 -0.93 -6.28
CA ALA A 94 -4.89 -0.08 -7.44
C ALA A 94 -6.31 -0.30 -7.95
N ARG A 95 -6.80 0.67 -8.71
CA ARG A 95 -8.15 0.70 -9.28
C ARG A 95 -9.25 0.76 -8.22
N ARG A 96 -10.41 1.30 -8.59
CA ARG A 96 -11.58 1.38 -7.72
C ARG A 96 -11.30 2.22 -6.45
N ASN A 97 -12.08 2.05 -5.41
CA ASN A 97 -11.96 2.75 -4.13
C ASN A 97 -12.43 1.84 -2.98
N LEU A 98 -12.64 2.39 -1.81
CA LEU A 98 -13.09 1.62 -0.64
C LEU A 98 -14.42 0.92 -0.83
N SER A 99 -15.36 1.47 -1.65
CA SER A 99 -16.66 0.84 -1.91
C SER A 99 -16.55 -0.58 -2.46
N ASP A 100 -15.57 -0.80 -3.34
CA ASP A 100 -15.31 -2.09 -3.95
C ASP A 100 -14.58 -3.07 -3.03
N ASN A 101 -14.10 -2.59 -1.89
CA ASN A 101 -13.33 -3.36 -0.93
C ASN A 101 -14.12 -3.75 0.33
N LEU A 102 -15.39 -3.36 0.42
CA LEU A 102 -16.23 -3.59 1.59
C LEU A 102 -16.36 -5.06 1.98
N PHE A 103 -16.36 -5.97 1.00
CA PHE A 103 -16.41 -7.40 1.29
C PHE A 103 -15.15 -7.90 2.03
N ARG A 104 -13.95 -7.32 1.77
CA ARG A 104 -12.73 -7.63 2.52
C ARG A 104 -12.78 -7.00 3.91
N ILE A 105 -13.18 -5.73 3.98
CA ILE A 105 -13.32 -4.99 5.23
C ILE A 105 -14.31 -5.71 6.17
N GLN A 106 -15.49 -6.10 5.68
CA GLN A 106 -16.47 -6.85 6.46
C GLN A 106 -15.88 -8.18 6.96
N ARG A 107 -15.12 -8.88 6.14
CA ARG A 107 -14.50 -10.16 6.52
C ARG A 107 -13.48 -9.98 7.63
N LEU A 108 -12.60 -8.99 7.52
CA LEU A 108 -11.63 -8.65 8.58
C LEU A 108 -12.34 -8.28 9.87
N HIS A 109 -13.41 -7.47 9.78
CA HIS A 109 -14.24 -7.13 10.94
C HIS A 109 -14.88 -8.38 11.58
N ARG A 110 -15.42 -9.31 10.78
CA ARG A 110 -15.95 -10.59 11.27
C ARG A 110 -14.88 -11.49 11.92
N MET A 111 -13.61 -11.30 11.58
CA MET A 111 -12.49 -11.97 12.26
C MET A 111 -12.05 -11.25 13.55
N GLY A 112 -12.81 -10.23 14.00
CA GLY A 112 -12.62 -9.56 15.28
C GLY A 112 -11.78 -8.27 15.21
N PHE A 113 -11.42 -7.76 14.03
CA PHE A 113 -10.69 -6.50 13.93
C PHE A 113 -11.62 -5.28 14.02
N ALA A 114 -11.16 -4.23 14.71
CA ALA A 114 -11.54 -2.87 14.38
C ALA A 114 -10.77 -2.47 13.11
N VAL A 115 -11.39 -1.70 12.20
CA VAL A 115 -10.77 -1.38 10.91
C VAL A 115 -10.80 0.11 10.64
N LEU A 116 -9.61 0.71 10.41
CA LEU A 116 -9.46 2.02 9.79
C LEU A 116 -9.12 1.78 8.31
N ALA A 117 -10.02 2.14 7.41
CA ALA A 117 -9.80 2.01 5.96
C ALA A 117 -9.73 3.39 5.33
N ILE A 118 -8.78 3.62 4.41
CA ILE A 118 -8.62 4.91 3.73
C ILE A 118 -8.64 4.77 2.22
N ASP A 119 -9.18 5.76 1.54
CA ASP A 119 -8.93 6.03 0.12
C ASP A 119 -7.70 6.95 0.00
N TYR A 120 -6.69 6.56 -0.77
CA TYR A 120 -5.55 7.46 -1.04
C TYR A 120 -6.00 8.71 -1.76
N ARG A 121 -5.20 9.79 -1.73
CA ARG A 121 -5.42 10.97 -2.58
C ARG A 121 -5.78 10.54 -4.01
N GLY A 122 -6.75 11.23 -4.62
CA GLY A 122 -7.25 10.90 -5.96
C GLY A 122 -8.31 9.78 -6.01
N PHE A 123 -8.47 8.98 -4.96
CA PHE A 123 -9.50 7.93 -4.87
C PHE A 123 -10.70 8.39 -4.05
N GLY A 124 -11.88 7.84 -4.37
CA GLY A 124 -13.10 8.06 -3.63
C GLY A 124 -13.37 9.53 -3.35
N ARG A 125 -13.57 9.88 -2.08
CA ARG A 125 -13.82 11.25 -1.64
C ARG A 125 -12.56 12.01 -1.21
N SER A 126 -11.38 11.38 -1.22
CA SER A 126 -10.10 12.02 -0.90
C SER A 126 -9.78 13.15 -1.87
N ASP A 127 -9.15 14.22 -1.38
CA ASP A 127 -8.70 15.34 -2.20
C ASP A 127 -7.59 14.90 -3.19
N GLY A 128 -7.12 15.79 -4.05
CA GLY A 128 -6.10 15.50 -5.07
C GLY A 128 -6.68 14.86 -6.33
N GLU A 129 -5.90 14.75 -7.39
CA GLU A 129 -6.36 14.22 -8.67
C GLU A 129 -5.72 12.88 -9.02
N LEU A 130 -4.40 12.85 -9.14
CA LEU A 130 -3.65 11.68 -9.57
C LEU A 130 -2.63 11.29 -8.50
N PRO A 131 -2.80 10.14 -7.83
CA PRO A 131 -1.88 9.71 -6.78
C PRO A 131 -0.50 9.35 -7.34
N SER A 132 0.51 9.36 -6.46
CA SER A 132 1.85 8.86 -6.72
C SER A 132 2.27 7.87 -5.63
N GLU A 133 3.36 7.13 -5.84
CA GLU A 133 3.96 6.26 -4.84
C GLU A 133 4.24 7.02 -3.53
N ALA A 134 4.90 8.18 -3.64
CA ALA A 134 5.21 9.02 -2.48
C ALA A 134 3.95 9.47 -1.73
N GLN A 135 2.94 9.93 -2.46
CA GLN A 135 1.67 10.34 -1.86
C GLN A 135 0.93 9.18 -1.19
N ALA A 136 0.92 7.97 -1.78
CA ALA A 136 0.31 6.80 -1.15
C ALA A 136 1.00 6.43 0.17
N TYR A 137 2.33 6.59 0.26
CA TYR A 137 3.08 6.38 1.50
C TYR A 137 2.78 7.44 2.56
N GLU A 138 2.67 8.71 2.17
CA GLU A 138 2.28 9.80 3.07
C GLU A 138 0.87 9.62 3.62
N ASP A 139 -0.08 9.24 2.76
CA ASP A 139 -1.47 8.99 3.13
C ASP A 139 -1.58 7.84 4.13
N ALA A 140 -0.86 6.74 3.88
CA ALA A 140 -0.78 5.61 4.79
C ALA A 140 -0.13 6.00 6.13
N GLN A 141 0.89 6.86 6.11
CA GLN A 141 1.53 7.36 7.33
C GLN A 141 0.60 8.26 8.15
N ALA A 142 -0.18 9.13 7.50
CA ALA A 142 -1.21 9.94 8.16
C ALA A 142 -2.29 9.06 8.79
N ALA A 143 -2.72 8.02 8.08
CA ALA A 143 -3.68 7.04 8.58
C ALA A 143 -3.12 6.25 9.76
N TRP A 144 -1.83 5.88 9.74
CA TRP A 144 -1.17 5.23 10.87
C TRP A 144 -1.14 6.12 12.12
N GLN A 145 -0.89 7.42 11.95
CA GLN A 145 -0.96 8.36 13.08
C GLN A 145 -2.37 8.45 13.66
N GLN A 146 -3.41 8.39 12.84
CA GLN A 146 -4.78 8.33 13.31
C GLN A 146 -5.08 7.00 14.01
N LEU A 147 -4.60 5.88 13.47
CA LEU A 147 -4.77 4.57 14.10
C LEU A 147 -4.12 4.51 15.50
N ARG A 148 -2.96 5.14 15.68
CA ARG A 148 -2.31 5.29 17.00
C ARG A 148 -3.19 6.01 18.03
N ARG A 149 -4.03 6.96 17.59
CA ARG A 149 -4.97 7.67 18.48
C ARG A 149 -6.18 6.80 18.81
N LEU A 150 -6.66 6.02 17.84
CA LEU A 150 -7.78 5.11 18.02
C LEU A 150 -7.41 3.89 18.87
N GLU A 151 -6.20 3.39 18.74
CA GLU A 151 -5.65 2.26 19.49
C GLU A 151 -4.31 2.64 20.14
N PRO A 152 -4.32 3.01 21.43
CA PRO A 152 -3.09 3.39 22.14
C PRO A 152 -2.11 2.25 22.38
N ASP A 153 -2.58 0.99 22.49
CA ASP A 153 -1.71 -0.17 22.73
C ASP A 153 -1.02 -0.60 21.42
N PRO A 154 0.31 -0.43 21.27
CA PRO A 154 1.01 -0.82 20.06
C PRO A 154 0.95 -2.33 19.78
N ARG A 155 0.64 -3.17 20.78
CA ARG A 155 0.51 -4.62 20.60
C ARG A 155 -0.75 -5.03 19.83
N ARG A 156 -1.69 -4.11 19.65
CA ARG A 156 -2.96 -4.32 18.97
C ARG A 156 -3.07 -3.59 17.63
N ARG A 157 -1.97 -2.95 17.14
CA ARG A 157 -1.93 -2.20 15.89
C ARG A 157 -1.44 -3.07 14.74
N PHE A 158 -2.28 -3.33 13.78
CA PHE A 158 -1.96 -4.13 12.60
C PHE A 158 -2.05 -3.29 11.32
N ALA A 159 -1.27 -3.68 10.31
CA ALA A 159 -1.44 -3.17 8.95
C ALA A 159 -1.83 -4.31 8.01
N TYR A 160 -2.73 -4.02 7.09
CA TYR A 160 -3.13 -4.94 6.03
C TYR A 160 -3.07 -4.21 4.69
N GLY A 161 -2.51 -4.88 3.70
CA GLY A 161 -2.47 -4.35 2.33
C GLY A 161 -2.81 -5.42 1.30
N HIS A 162 -3.68 -5.06 0.34
CA HIS A 162 -4.01 -5.91 -0.79
C HIS A 162 -3.39 -5.35 -2.07
N SER A 163 -2.71 -6.17 -2.87
CA SER A 163 -2.13 -5.77 -4.16
C SER A 163 -1.19 -4.57 -3.99
N LEU A 164 -1.41 -3.43 -4.66
CA LEU A 164 -0.67 -2.18 -4.47
C LEU A 164 -0.62 -1.76 -2.99
N GLY A 165 -1.75 -1.91 -2.27
CA GLY A 165 -1.80 -1.62 -0.84
C GLY A 165 -0.86 -2.48 0.00
N GLY A 166 -0.50 -3.68 -0.47
CA GLY A 166 0.52 -4.52 0.15
C GLY A 166 1.92 -3.90 0.08
N ALA A 167 2.28 -3.31 -1.05
CA ALA A 167 3.53 -2.56 -1.19
C ALA A 167 3.56 -1.32 -0.28
N VAL A 168 2.42 -0.61 -0.18
CA VAL A 168 2.26 0.53 0.74
C VAL A 168 2.36 0.08 2.19
N ALA A 169 1.75 -1.05 2.56
CA ALA A 169 1.80 -1.61 3.91
C ALA A 169 3.22 -2.07 4.31
N ILE A 170 3.98 -2.63 3.38
CA ILE A 170 5.40 -2.98 3.60
C ILE A 170 6.21 -1.72 3.87
N GLU A 171 6.10 -0.67 3.05
CA GLU A 171 6.76 0.62 3.28
C GLU A 171 6.38 1.20 4.64
N LEU A 172 5.09 1.21 4.99
CA LEU A 172 4.61 1.68 6.28
C LEU A 172 5.29 0.94 7.44
N ALA A 173 5.38 -0.38 7.35
CA ALA A 173 5.97 -1.22 8.39
C ALA A 173 7.50 -1.05 8.52
N THR A 174 8.19 -0.58 7.49
CA THR A 174 9.62 -0.22 7.59
C THR A 174 9.86 1.08 8.36
N ARG A 175 8.87 1.97 8.34
CA ARG A 175 8.95 3.30 8.98
C ARG A 175 8.38 3.34 10.41
N ASN A 176 7.65 2.28 10.81
CA ASN A 176 6.90 2.27 12.07
C ASN A 176 7.17 0.99 12.86
N ASP A 177 8.01 1.10 13.89
CA ASP A 177 8.39 -0.03 14.76
C ASP A 177 7.25 -0.51 15.68
N ASP A 178 6.18 0.25 15.77
CA ASP A 178 4.99 -0.05 16.57
C ASP A 178 3.88 -0.79 15.80
N VAL A 179 4.19 -1.33 14.62
CA VAL A 179 3.35 -2.30 13.92
C VAL A 179 3.47 -3.64 14.63
N ALA A 180 2.38 -4.11 15.25
CA ALA A 180 2.35 -5.42 15.94
C ALA A 180 2.45 -6.57 14.96
N GLY A 181 1.78 -6.45 13.81
CA GLY A 181 1.81 -7.45 12.74
C GLY A 181 1.36 -6.87 11.40
N LEU A 182 1.92 -7.42 10.33
CA LEU A 182 1.65 -7.03 8.95
C LEU A 182 1.00 -8.18 8.20
N ILE A 183 -0.13 -7.94 7.54
CA ILE A 183 -0.79 -8.89 6.64
C ILE A 183 -0.73 -8.35 5.22
N VAL A 184 -0.20 -9.14 4.30
CA VAL A 184 0.00 -8.76 2.90
C VAL A 184 -0.65 -9.78 1.99
N GLU A 185 -1.67 -9.35 1.23
CA GLU A 185 -2.44 -10.23 0.35
C GLU A 185 -2.22 -9.86 -1.12
N SER A 186 -1.83 -10.84 -1.94
CA SER A 186 -1.71 -10.76 -3.41
C SER A 186 -0.86 -9.56 -3.88
N THR A 187 0.27 -9.29 -3.20
CA THR A 187 1.17 -8.18 -3.55
C THR A 187 2.36 -8.64 -4.38
N PHE A 188 3.12 -7.68 -4.87
CA PHE A 188 4.21 -7.87 -5.82
C PHE A 188 5.56 -7.42 -5.25
N THR A 189 6.64 -7.87 -5.90
CA THR A 189 8.03 -7.58 -5.53
C THR A 189 8.46 -6.15 -5.90
N SER A 190 8.10 -5.69 -7.11
CA SER A 190 8.34 -4.31 -7.59
C SER A 190 7.46 -4.02 -8.80
N MET A 191 7.31 -2.73 -9.14
CA MET A 191 6.59 -2.33 -10.35
C MET A 191 7.36 -2.72 -11.62
N ALA A 192 8.68 -2.76 -11.58
CA ALA A 192 9.49 -3.23 -12.71
C ALA A 192 9.21 -4.71 -13.02
N GLU A 193 9.21 -5.58 -12.01
CA GLU A 193 8.90 -6.99 -12.18
C GLU A 193 7.42 -7.22 -12.55
N MET A 194 6.51 -6.36 -12.11
CA MET A 194 5.13 -6.39 -12.59
C MET A 194 5.04 -6.11 -14.09
N ALA A 195 5.82 -5.14 -14.61
CA ALA A 195 5.90 -4.86 -16.04
C ALA A 195 6.45 -6.07 -16.81
N ASP A 196 7.48 -6.73 -16.28
CA ASP A 196 8.04 -7.95 -16.88
C ASP A 196 7.00 -9.08 -16.93
N ALA A 197 6.25 -9.30 -15.85
CA ALA A 197 5.18 -10.29 -15.79
C ALA A 197 4.01 -9.99 -16.76
N MET A 198 3.82 -8.72 -17.11
CA MET A 198 2.85 -8.27 -18.12
C MET A 198 3.37 -8.38 -19.57
N GLY A 199 4.58 -8.90 -19.78
CA GLY A 199 5.15 -9.09 -21.12
C GLY A 199 6.04 -7.95 -21.62
N TYR A 200 6.35 -6.98 -20.77
CA TYR A 200 7.23 -5.85 -21.14
C TYR A 200 8.72 -6.09 -20.83
N GLY A 201 9.12 -7.30 -20.42
CA GLY A 201 10.48 -7.63 -20.00
C GLY A 201 11.57 -7.43 -21.06
N ASN A 202 11.21 -7.36 -22.34
CA ASN A 202 12.15 -7.05 -23.42
C ASN A 202 12.52 -5.54 -23.51
N PHE A 203 11.86 -4.70 -22.75
CA PHE A 203 12.12 -3.27 -22.72
C PHE A 203 12.78 -2.89 -21.39
N PRO A 204 13.76 -1.97 -21.37
CA PRO A 204 14.39 -1.54 -20.13
C PRO A 204 13.49 -0.59 -19.31
N ILE A 205 12.27 -1.06 -19.00
CA ILE A 205 11.22 -0.25 -18.34
C ILE A 205 11.72 0.30 -17.01
N GLY A 206 12.52 -0.46 -16.27
CA GLY A 206 13.10 -0.02 -15.00
C GLY A 206 13.89 1.30 -15.07
N LEU A 207 14.43 1.66 -16.24
CA LEU A 207 15.17 2.91 -16.43
C LEU A 207 14.27 4.15 -16.56
N VAL A 208 12.99 3.95 -16.87
CA VAL A 208 12.03 5.05 -17.11
C VAL A 208 10.89 5.05 -16.07
N LEU A 209 10.86 4.06 -15.17
CA LEU A 209 9.88 4.03 -14.09
C LEU A 209 10.13 5.15 -13.10
N THR A 210 9.03 5.84 -12.74
CA THR A 210 8.99 6.87 -11.70
C THR A 210 8.25 6.38 -10.44
N GLN A 211 7.47 5.31 -10.58
CA GLN A 211 6.72 4.66 -9.50
C GLN A 211 7.27 3.25 -9.33
N HIS A 212 8.09 3.02 -8.33
CA HIS A 212 8.88 1.79 -8.18
C HIS A 212 8.20 0.72 -7.32
N PHE A 213 7.61 1.12 -6.19
CA PHE A 213 7.00 0.22 -5.20
C PHE A 213 7.87 -1.02 -4.93
N ASP A 214 9.17 -0.80 -4.64
CA ASP A 214 10.14 -1.89 -4.45
C ASP A 214 9.93 -2.59 -3.11
N SER A 215 8.94 -3.49 -3.09
CA SER A 215 8.57 -4.28 -1.90
C SER A 215 9.68 -5.26 -1.50
N LEU A 216 10.40 -5.84 -2.48
CA LEU A 216 11.40 -6.86 -2.22
C LEU A 216 12.65 -6.30 -1.50
N ALA A 217 13.07 -5.10 -1.86
CA ALA A 217 14.15 -4.42 -1.15
C ALA A 217 13.71 -4.04 0.26
N LYS A 218 12.48 -3.55 0.42
CA LYS A 218 11.94 -3.00 1.66
C LYS A 218 11.56 -4.06 2.69
N VAL A 219 11.01 -5.20 2.28
CA VAL A 219 10.50 -6.22 3.19
C VAL A 219 11.57 -6.77 4.16
N ARG A 220 12.83 -6.71 3.77
CA ARG A 220 13.98 -7.12 4.60
C ARG A 220 14.17 -6.25 5.86
N ALA A 221 13.67 -5.02 5.83
CA ALA A 221 13.75 -4.08 6.94
C ALA A 221 12.50 -4.08 7.85
N VAL A 222 11.47 -4.87 7.51
CA VAL A 222 10.26 -4.99 8.33
C VAL A 222 10.59 -5.72 9.62
N LYS A 223 10.32 -5.09 10.77
CA LYS A 223 10.59 -5.66 12.10
C LYS A 223 9.38 -6.43 12.68
N ALA A 224 8.19 -6.14 12.17
CA ALA A 224 6.96 -6.82 12.57
C ALA A 224 6.89 -8.25 12.01
N PRO A 225 6.21 -9.18 12.68
CA PRO A 225 5.77 -10.42 12.07
C PRO A 225 4.97 -10.16 10.79
N VAL A 226 5.14 -11.00 9.77
CA VAL A 226 4.44 -10.85 8.49
C VAL A 226 3.69 -12.12 8.13
N LEU A 227 2.41 -11.96 7.76
CA LEU A 227 1.61 -12.98 7.10
C LEU A 227 1.44 -12.63 5.63
N PHE A 228 2.00 -13.44 4.73
CA PHE A 228 1.77 -13.37 3.29
C PHE A 228 0.63 -14.31 2.91
N ILE A 229 -0.28 -13.83 2.06
CA ILE A 229 -1.41 -14.62 1.55
C ILE A 229 -1.46 -14.43 0.04
N HIS A 230 -1.56 -15.52 -0.74
CA HIS A 230 -1.66 -15.42 -2.20
C HIS A 230 -2.44 -16.58 -2.81
N GLY A 231 -3.13 -16.32 -3.91
CA GLY A 231 -3.81 -17.34 -4.69
C GLY A 231 -2.90 -17.91 -5.80
N THR A 232 -2.78 -19.23 -5.89
CA THR A 232 -1.87 -19.86 -6.86
C THR A 232 -2.29 -19.70 -8.33
N SER A 233 -3.53 -19.28 -8.58
CA SER A 233 -4.05 -18.97 -9.92
C SER A 233 -4.23 -17.47 -10.16
N ASP A 234 -3.50 -16.62 -9.43
CA ASP A 234 -3.49 -15.19 -9.67
C ASP A 234 -2.77 -14.87 -11.00
N ARG A 235 -3.56 -14.34 -11.96
CA ARG A 235 -3.06 -13.99 -13.30
C ARG A 235 -2.60 -12.53 -13.41
N PHE A 236 -2.80 -11.73 -12.36
CA PHE A 236 -2.33 -10.34 -12.33
C PHE A 236 -0.98 -10.22 -11.65
N VAL A 237 -0.86 -10.83 -10.47
CA VAL A 237 0.38 -10.86 -9.70
C VAL A 237 0.75 -12.33 -9.51
N PRO A 238 1.83 -12.81 -10.13
CA PRO A 238 2.30 -14.18 -9.94
C PRO A 238 2.56 -14.51 -8.46
N ALA A 239 2.08 -15.68 -8.00
CA ALA A 239 2.21 -16.09 -6.59
C ALA A 239 3.68 -16.20 -6.14
N GLU A 240 4.58 -16.49 -7.07
CA GLU A 240 6.03 -16.53 -6.87
C GLU A 240 6.58 -15.21 -6.31
N MET A 241 5.94 -14.08 -6.59
CA MET A 241 6.33 -12.80 -6.00
C MET A 241 6.12 -12.78 -4.49
N SER A 242 5.00 -13.33 -3.99
CA SER A 242 4.79 -13.48 -2.54
C SER A 242 5.71 -14.52 -1.92
N GLU A 243 6.05 -15.60 -2.61
CA GLU A 243 7.04 -16.57 -2.14
C GLU A 243 8.42 -15.92 -1.98
N ARG A 244 8.83 -15.07 -2.92
CA ARG A 244 10.09 -14.31 -2.86
C ARG A 244 10.07 -13.26 -1.74
N LEU A 245 8.96 -12.57 -1.55
CA LEU A 245 8.79 -11.64 -0.42
C LEU A 245 8.87 -12.38 0.91
N TYR A 246 8.18 -13.52 1.01
CA TYR A 246 8.26 -14.39 2.18
C TYR A 246 9.69 -14.86 2.44
N ALA A 247 10.40 -15.33 1.41
CA ALA A 247 11.80 -15.76 1.56
C ALA A 247 12.70 -14.64 2.08
N ALA A 248 12.50 -13.40 1.60
CA ALA A 248 13.30 -12.23 1.96
C ALA A 248 12.95 -11.60 3.32
N ALA A 249 11.71 -11.75 3.79
CA ALA A 249 11.24 -11.16 5.05
C ALA A 249 11.95 -11.80 6.27
N PRO A 250 12.23 -11.02 7.33
CA PRO A 250 12.74 -11.56 8.59
C PRO A 250 11.71 -12.45 9.30
N GLU A 251 12.19 -13.31 10.21
CA GLU A 251 11.32 -14.03 11.14
C GLU A 251 10.78 -13.10 12.26
N PRO A 252 9.57 -13.35 12.81
CA PRO A 252 8.66 -14.45 12.44
C PRO A 252 7.78 -14.10 11.24
N LYS A 253 7.56 -15.05 10.38
CA LYS A 253 6.76 -14.91 9.16
C LYS A 253 5.91 -16.16 8.87
N ARG A 254 4.83 -15.97 8.11
CA ARG A 254 3.94 -17.06 7.65
C ARG A 254 3.59 -16.84 6.18
N LEU A 255 3.32 -17.92 5.47
CA LEU A 255 2.85 -17.90 4.09
C LEU A 255 1.63 -18.82 3.97
N LEU A 256 0.54 -18.29 3.40
CA LEU A 256 -0.63 -19.04 2.98
C LEU A 256 -0.78 -18.95 1.46
N LEU A 257 -0.52 -20.03 0.75
CA LEU A 257 -0.89 -20.18 -0.66
C LEU A 257 -2.25 -20.86 -0.75
N VAL A 258 -3.20 -20.22 -1.43
CA VAL A 258 -4.54 -20.75 -1.64
C VAL A 258 -4.62 -21.34 -3.04
N GLU A 259 -4.69 -22.67 -3.10
CA GLU A 259 -4.80 -23.40 -4.36
C GLU A 259 -6.02 -22.92 -5.17
N SER A 260 -5.82 -22.71 -6.47
CA SER A 260 -6.82 -22.20 -7.40
C SER A 260 -7.40 -20.81 -7.05
N GLY A 261 -6.91 -20.14 -6.00
CA GLY A 261 -7.27 -18.76 -5.67
C GLY A 261 -6.75 -17.79 -6.72
N ASN A 262 -7.55 -16.78 -7.06
CA ASN A 262 -7.14 -15.69 -7.94
C ASN A 262 -6.87 -14.40 -7.14
N HIS A 263 -6.55 -13.31 -7.83
CA HIS A 263 -6.22 -12.00 -7.25
C HIS A 263 -7.23 -11.45 -6.22
N SER A 264 -8.49 -11.84 -6.33
CA SER A 264 -9.57 -11.21 -5.55
C SER A 264 -10.38 -12.17 -4.67
N ASN A 265 -10.26 -13.49 -4.87
CA ASN A 265 -11.15 -14.47 -4.24
C ASN A 265 -10.47 -15.38 -3.21
N VAL A 266 -9.22 -15.13 -2.86
CA VAL A 266 -8.40 -15.97 -1.98
C VAL A 266 -9.17 -16.39 -0.71
N ALA A 267 -9.71 -15.41 0.00
CA ALA A 267 -10.45 -15.66 1.22
C ALA A 267 -11.85 -16.26 0.99
N THR A 268 -12.41 -16.18 -0.21
CA THR A 268 -13.69 -16.84 -0.55
C THR A 268 -13.48 -18.30 -0.93
N MET A 269 -12.40 -18.59 -1.64
CA MET A 269 -12.07 -19.95 -2.08
C MET A 269 -11.68 -20.88 -0.93
N ALA A 270 -11.05 -20.34 0.10
CA ALA A 270 -10.54 -21.13 1.22
C ALA A 270 -10.79 -20.43 2.56
N PHE A 271 -12.05 -20.08 2.84
CA PHE A 271 -12.42 -19.25 4.00
C PHE A 271 -11.87 -19.79 5.32
N ASP A 272 -12.04 -21.08 5.59
CA ASP A 272 -11.59 -21.70 6.84
C ASP A 272 -10.06 -21.66 6.99
N LYS A 273 -9.33 -21.94 5.90
CA LYS A 273 -7.86 -21.87 5.88
C LYS A 273 -7.37 -20.43 6.08
N TYR A 274 -8.03 -19.48 5.42
CA TYR A 274 -7.74 -18.06 5.56
C TYR A 274 -7.97 -17.58 6.99
N GLN A 275 -9.13 -17.91 7.57
CA GLN A 275 -9.46 -17.55 8.93
C GLN A 275 -8.50 -18.20 9.95
N ALA A 276 -8.16 -19.48 9.74
CA ALA A 276 -7.18 -20.18 10.59
C ALA A 276 -5.81 -19.50 10.51
N ALA A 277 -5.32 -19.17 9.32
CA ALA A 277 -4.04 -18.50 9.14
C ALA A 277 -3.98 -17.13 9.83
N VAL A 278 -5.05 -16.33 9.72
CA VAL A 278 -5.15 -15.04 10.42
C VAL A 278 -5.18 -15.22 11.92
N ARG A 279 -5.99 -16.16 12.44
CA ARG A 279 -6.07 -16.47 13.89
C ARG A 279 -4.71 -16.92 14.43
N ASP A 280 -4.05 -17.84 13.75
CA ASP A 280 -2.75 -18.38 14.17
C ASP A 280 -1.65 -17.30 14.10
N PHE A 281 -1.77 -16.37 13.14
CA PHE A 281 -0.90 -15.21 13.06
C PHE A 281 -1.13 -14.23 14.23
N LEU A 282 -2.38 -13.97 14.60
CA LEU A 282 -2.69 -13.14 15.78
C LEU A 282 -2.14 -13.77 17.07
N ALA A 283 -2.23 -15.09 17.21
CA ALA A 283 -1.65 -15.82 18.34
C ALA A 283 -0.11 -15.67 18.35
N LEU A 284 0.54 -15.87 17.19
CA LEU A 284 1.99 -15.66 17.04
C LEU A 284 2.43 -14.26 17.48
N VAL A 285 1.68 -13.23 17.07
CA VAL A 285 1.98 -11.83 17.42
C VAL A 285 1.79 -11.59 18.92
N ARG A 286 0.70 -12.10 19.50
CA ARG A 286 0.39 -11.95 20.93
C ARG A 286 1.44 -12.61 21.81
N ASP A 287 1.84 -13.83 21.45
CA ASP A 287 2.73 -14.67 22.27
C ASP A 287 4.22 -14.27 22.14
N ARG A 288 4.54 -13.25 21.31
CA ARG A 288 5.90 -12.75 21.14
C ARG A 288 6.40 -12.07 22.42
N PRO A 289 7.56 -12.48 22.99
CA PRO A 289 8.11 -11.89 24.20
C PRO A 289 8.35 -10.38 24.10
N ALA A 290 8.04 -9.66 25.16
CA ALA A 290 8.23 -8.19 25.21
C ALA A 290 9.70 -7.75 24.94
N ARG A 291 10.69 -8.59 25.31
CA ARG A 291 12.13 -8.33 25.05
C ARG A 291 12.52 -8.34 23.57
N ALA A 292 11.88 -9.18 22.75
CA ALA A 292 12.15 -9.21 21.31
C ALA A 292 11.61 -7.96 20.58
N ARG A 293 10.73 -7.20 21.23
CA ARG A 293 10.16 -5.94 20.72
C ARG A 293 11.01 -4.73 21.12
N ALA A 294 11.60 -4.73 22.31
CA ALA A 294 12.43 -3.64 22.83
C ALA A 294 13.86 -3.59 22.25
N SER A 295 14.37 -4.69 21.69
CA SER A 295 15.65 -4.69 20.97
C SER A 295 15.57 -4.05 19.60
N ALA A 296 14.37 -3.97 19.01
CA ALA A 296 14.11 -3.23 17.79
C ALA A 296 14.14 -1.71 18.02
N ASP A 297 13.75 -1.25 19.22
CA ASP A 297 13.73 0.17 19.61
C ASP A 297 15.11 0.77 19.96
N ARG A 298 16.14 -0.06 20.19
CA ARG A 298 17.48 0.39 20.63
C ARG A 298 18.58 0.27 19.58
N GLY A 299 18.25 -0.04 18.35
CA GLY A 299 19.17 -0.23 17.23
C GLY A 299 19.03 0.83 16.14
N GLY A 300 18.52 2.02 16.47
CA GLY A 300 18.42 3.17 15.57
C GLY A 300 19.38 4.29 15.98
#